data_a685d1e14a90cc0c5a6f5c87a7cecc35
#
_entry.id   a685d1e14a90cc0c5a6f5c87a7cecc35
#
_cell.length_a   1.000
_cell.length_b   1.000
_cell.length_c   1.000
_cell.angle_alpha   90.00
_cell.angle_beta   90.00
_cell.angle_gamma   90.00
#
_symmetry.space_group_name_H-M   'P 1'
#
loop_
_entity.id
_entity.type
_entity.pdbx_description
1 polymer ?
#
loop_
_entity_poly.entity_id
_entity_poly.type
_entity_poly.pdbx_seq_one_letter_code
_entity_poly.pdbx_strand_id
1 'polypeptide(L)'
;MVSSRRRDLDVLTMGRIGVDIYPLQYGVGLEDVTSFGKFLGGSPTNVAVAAARLRHSAAVVTAVGDDPFGRFCRREMARLGVYDNYVLVNSELPTPVTFCEIFPPDDFPLYFYRRPTAPDLRITPDDVPEDAVRNAQILWLSVTGLCQQPSYDAHCRALEVRGKAEHTVLDLDYRSMFWQSAAKAHEAVSAVLPHVTVAIGNREECEMAVGESDPDRAAHALLDAGVQLAVVKQGPKGTLAMTREERVEVAPTPIDVTNGLGAGDSCGGSLCHGLLEGWSLAETIQAASAAGALVATRLECSTAMPSEPELFAMMAKHPDIAIKEEHLS
;
A
#
# COMPACT_ATOMS: atom_id res chain seq x y z
N MET A 1 -39.95 4.75 3.74
CA MET A 1 -38.64 4.26 4.21
C MET A 1 -37.79 4.01 2.98
N VAL A 2 -36.90 4.93 2.63
CA VAL A 2 -35.96 4.76 1.52
C VAL A 2 -34.88 3.84 2.07
N SER A 3 -34.82 2.61 1.58
CA SER A 3 -33.70 1.69 1.83
C SER A 3 -32.43 2.38 1.32
N SER A 4 -31.59 2.86 2.23
CA SER A 4 -30.25 3.25 1.88
C SER A 4 -29.52 1.99 1.45
N ARG A 5 -29.49 1.69 0.15
CA ARG A 5 -28.51 0.73 -0.38
C ARG A 5 -27.16 1.21 0.17
N ARG A 6 -26.53 0.41 1.05
CA ARG A 6 -25.10 0.57 1.35
C ARG A 6 -24.43 0.64 -0.01
N ARG A 7 -23.77 1.75 -0.32
CA ARG A 7 -22.92 1.82 -1.50
C ARG A 7 -21.80 0.82 -1.25
N ASP A 8 -21.61 -0.10 -2.17
CA ASP A 8 -20.46 -0.99 -2.16
C ASP A 8 -19.21 -0.13 -2.20
N LEU A 9 -18.16 -0.52 -1.45
CA LEU A 9 -16.89 0.21 -1.45
C LEU A 9 -16.15 -0.05 -2.75
N ASP A 10 -15.52 0.97 -3.30
CA ASP A 10 -14.60 0.79 -4.42
C ASP A 10 -13.31 0.12 -3.93
N VAL A 11 -12.71 0.62 -2.83
CA VAL A 11 -11.48 0.08 -2.27
C VAL A 11 -11.62 -0.20 -0.78
N LEU A 12 -11.40 -1.44 -0.38
CA LEU A 12 -11.24 -1.83 1.01
C LEU A 12 -9.80 -2.29 1.24
N THR A 13 -9.09 -1.59 2.09
CA THR A 13 -7.74 -2.03 2.49
C THR A 13 -7.76 -2.68 3.87
N MET A 14 -6.80 -3.56 4.16
CA MET A 14 -6.66 -4.20 5.47
C MET A 14 -5.20 -4.21 5.91
N GLY A 15 -4.93 -3.77 7.13
CA GLY A 15 -3.61 -3.80 7.74
C GLY A 15 -3.32 -2.62 8.65
N ARG A 16 -2.07 -2.18 8.69
CA ARG A 16 -1.57 -1.23 9.69
C ARG A 16 -2.02 0.21 9.46
N ILE A 17 -2.20 0.90 10.59
CA ILE A 17 -2.37 2.33 10.73
C ILE A 17 -1.41 2.85 11.82
N GLY A 18 -1.03 4.10 11.77
CA GLY A 18 -0.24 4.74 12.81
C GLY A 18 -0.04 6.22 12.60
N VAL A 19 0.78 6.78 13.45
CA VAL A 19 1.21 8.18 13.36
C VAL A 19 2.64 8.21 12.85
N ASP A 20 2.85 8.89 11.73
CA ASP A 20 4.19 9.17 11.23
C ASP A 20 4.67 10.50 11.80
N ILE A 21 5.87 10.49 12.37
CA ILE A 21 6.55 11.65 12.96
C ILE A 21 7.79 11.94 12.13
N TYR A 22 7.67 12.87 11.20
CA TYR A 22 8.73 13.21 10.26
C TYR A 22 9.50 14.43 10.70
N PRO A 23 10.85 14.39 10.57
CA PRO A 23 11.68 15.55 10.85
C PRO A 23 11.36 16.70 9.89
N LEU A 24 11.37 17.91 10.39
CA LEU A 24 11.29 19.13 9.56
C LEU A 24 12.68 19.62 9.16
N GLN A 25 13.72 18.85 9.50
CA GLN A 25 15.12 19.07 9.18
C GLN A 25 15.62 17.89 8.36
N TYR A 26 16.24 18.17 7.20
CA TYR A 26 16.76 17.14 6.29
C TYR A 26 18.28 16.98 6.44
N GLY A 27 18.78 15.78 6.17
CA GLY A 27 20.21 15.47 6.25
C GLY A 27 20.75 15.46 7.67
N VAL A 28 19.88 15.23 8.68
CA VAL A 28 20.22 15.24 10.11
C VAL A 28 19.70 13.95 10.74
N GLY A 29 20.53 13.29 11.53
CA GLY A 29 20.12 12.10 12.30
C GLY A 29 19.10 12.46 13.38
N LEU A 30 18.25 11.49 13.75
CA LEU A 30 17.14 11.72 14.71
C LEU A 30 17.62 12.23 16.06
N GLU A 31 18.85 11.91 16.49
CA GLU A 31 19.46 12.38 17.72
C GLU A 31 19.66 13.91 17.75
N ASP A 32 19.78 14.55 16.58
CA ASP A 32 20.00 15.98 16.43
C ASP A 32 18.76 16.73 15.92
N VAL A 33 17.68 16.03 15.54
CA VAL A 33 16.43 16.64 15.10
C VAL A 33 15.70 17.30 16.27
N THR A 34 15.33 18.57 16.12
CA THR A 34 14.67 19.37 17.17
C THR A 34 13.20 19.69 16.89
N SER A 35 12.72 19.45 15.65
CA SER A 35 11.32 19.73 15.26
C SER A 35 10.76 18.67 14.33
N PHE A 36 9.50 18.30 14.59
CA PHE A 36 8.80 17.24 13.87
C PHE A 36 7.42 17.66 13.43
N GLY A 37 6.99 17.16 12.28
CA GLY A 37 5.60 17.14 11.84
C GLY A 37 4.93 15.82 12.19
N LYS A 38 3.61 15.87 12.44
CA LYS A 38 2.80 14.69 12.75
C LYS A 38 1.80 14.43 11.61
N PHE A 39 1.83 13.22 11.05
CA PHE A 39 1.04 12.82 9.89
C PHE A 39 0.36 11.47 10.13
N LEU A 40 -0.70 11.21 9.37
CA LEU A 40 -1.31 9.89 9.29
C LEU A 40 -0.39 8.98 8.46
N GLY A 41 -0.17 7.75 8.93
CA GLY A 41 0.66 6.76 8.27
C GLY A 41 0.08 5.35 8.30
N GLY A 42 0.85 4.42 7.76
CA GLY A 42 0.46 3.04 7.56
C GLY A 42 0.17 2.74 6.08
N SER A 43 0.93 1.81 5.46
CA SER A 43 0.83 1.57 4.02
C SER A 43 -0.61 1.29 3.54
N PRO A 44 -1.40 0.36 4.11
CA PRO A 44 -2.78 0.17 3.67
C PRO A 44 -3.67 1.41 3.85
N THR A 45 -3.43 2.19 4.92
CA THR A 45 -4.14 3.45 5.16
C THR A 45 -3.76 4.49 4.11
N ASN A 46 -2.49 4.59 3.75
CA ASN A 46 -2.00 5.49 2.70
C ASN A 46 -2.60 5.15 1.34
N VAL A 47 -2.71 3.85 0.99
CA VAL A 47 -3.37 3.39 -0.24
C VAL A 47 -4.85 3.77 -0.25
N ALA A 48 -5.57 3.59 0.86
CA ALA A 48 -6.96 4.02 0.97
C ALA A 48 -7.12 5.53 0.81
N VAL A 49 -6.21 6.33 1.39
CA VAL A 49 -6.19 7.79 1.19
C VAL A 49 -5.92 8.14 -0.27
N ALA A 50 -4.94 7.48 -0.91
CA ALA A 50 -4.64 7.72 -2.33
C ALA A 50 -5.86 7.42 -3.21
N ALA A 51 -6.56 6.30 -2.98
CA ALA A 51 -7.79 5.97 -3.69
C ALA A 51 -8.90 7.02 -3.45
N ALA A 52 -9.09 7.45 -2.20
CA ALA A 52 -10.07 8.48 -1.86
C ALA A 52 -9.76 9.85 -2.53
N ARG A 53 -8.48 10.22 -2.62
CA ARG A 53 -8.01 11.42 -3.32
C ARG A 53 -8.26 11.35 -4.84
N LEU A 54 -8.33 10.13 -5.39
CA LEU A 54 -8.69 9.83 -6.76
C LEU A 54 -10.20 9.54 -6.94
N ARG A 55 -11.03 10.00 -5.97
CA ARG A 55 -12.51 9.99 -5.97
C ARG A 55 -13.16 8.62 -5.81
N HIS A 56 -12.46 7.62 -5.34
CA HIS A 56 -13.05 6.33 -5.00
C HIS A 56 -13.51 6.29 -3.55
N SER A 57 -14.58 5.57 -3.29
CA SER A 57 -15.01 5.27 -1.93
C SER A 57 -14.06 4.27 -1.29
N ALA A 58 -13.38 4.67 -0.20
CA ALA A 58 -12.35 3.85 0.43
C ALA A 58 -12.56 3.69 1.93
N ALA A 59 -12.23 2.53 2.46
CA ALA A 59 -12.22 2.22 3.89
C ALA A 59 -11.01 1.34 4.26
N VAL A 60 -10.69 1.31 5.56
CA VAL A 60 -9.60 0.49 6.09
C VAL A 60 -10.10 -0.41 7.20
N VAL A 61 -9.84 -1.72 7.10
CA VAL A 61 -9.96 -2.66 8.22
C VAL A 61 -8.65 -2.60 9.02
N THR A 62 -8.72 -1.99 10.19
CA THR A 62 -7.54 -1.76 11.04
C THR A 62 -7.94 -1.57 12.50
N ALA A 63 -6.96 -1.34 13.38
CA ALA A 63 -7.22 -0.98 14.76
C ALA A 63 -6.24 0.07 15.28
N VAL A 64 -6.74 0.93 16.17
CA VAL A 64 -5.97 1.98 16.86
C VAL A 64 -6.07 1.80 18.37
N GLY A 65 -5.20 2.45 19.13
CA GLY A 65 -5.32 2.54 20.58
C GLY A 65 -6.43 3.49 21.02
N ASP A 66 -6.96 3.30 22.23
CA ASP A 66 -7.83 4.30 22.88
C ASP A 66 -7.00 5.44 23.47
N ASP A 67 -6.36 6.19 22.59
CA ASP A 67 -5.43 7.25 22.96
C ASP A 67 -5.58 8.49 22.03
N PRO A 68 -4.87 9.60 22.32
CA PRO A 68 -4.93 10.79 21.47
C PRO A 68 -4.48 10.55 20.02
N PHE A 69 -3.56 9.60 19.78
CA PHE A 69 -3.09 9.26 18.44
C PHE A 69 -4.11 8.44 17.68
N GLY A 70 -4.80 7.51 18.32
CA GLY A 70 -5.92 6.78 17.71
C GLY A 70 -7.05 7.72 17.28
N ARG A 71 -7.43 8.66 18.14
CA ARG A 71 -8.39 9.70 17.79
C ARG A 71 -7.91 10.60 16.65
N PHE A 72 -6.60 10.91 16.61
CA PHE A 72 -6.00 11.66 15.50
C PHE A 72 -6.10 10.86 14.20
N CYS A 73 -5.70 9.59 14.18
CA CYS A 73 -5.73 8.75 12.97
C CYS A 73 -7.14 8.70 12.37
N ARG A 74 -8.17 8.41 13.19
CA ARG A 74 -9.56 8.35 12.72
C ARG A 74 -10.05 9.68 12.17
N ARG A 75 -9.74 10.79 12.84
CA ARG A 75 -10.12 12.12 12.37
C ARG A 75 -9.43 12.49 11.05
N GLU A 76 -8.15 12.16 10.89
CA GLU A 76 -7.41 12.44 9.66
C GLU A 76 -7.89 11.56 8.50
N MET A 77 -8.19 10.28 8.73
CA MET A 77 -8.83 9.43 7.74
C MET A 77 -10.12 10.07 7.21
N ALA A 78 -11.02 10.49 8.11
CA ALA A 78 -12.27 11.13 7.74
C ALA A 78 -12.04 12.46 6.97
N ARG A 79 -11.05 13.26 7.40
CA ARG A 79 -10.67 14.51 6.70
C ARG A 79 -10.15 14.25 5.28
N LEU A 80 -9.47 13.13 5.07
CA LEU A 80 -8.90 12.71 3.78
C LEU A 80 -9.88 11.88 2.94
N GLY A 81 -11.15 11.72 3.39
CA GLY A 81 -12.20 11.06 2.64
C GLY A 81 -12.27 9.54 2.80
N VAL A 82 -11.55 8.97 3.75
CA VAL A 82 -11.56 7.53 4.04
C VAL A 82 -12.55 7.23 5.16
N TYR A 83 -13.43 6.24 4.96
CA TYR A 83 -14.39 5.81 5.97
C TYR A 83 -13.69 5.04 7.10
N ASP A 84 -14.04 5.36 8.35
CA ASP A 84 -13.49 4.75 9.56
C ASP A 84 -14.40 3.68 10.20
N ASN A 85 -15.39 3.19 9.46
CA ASN A 85 -16.41 2.26 9.94
C ASN A 85 -15.84 0.90 10.40
N TYR A 86 -14.65 0.53 9.91
CA TYR A 86 -13.98 -0.74 10.21
C TYR A 86 -12.70 -0.53 11.00
N VAL A 87 -12.56 0.63 11.65
CA VAL A 87 -11.45 0.91 12.57
C VAL A 87 -11.85 0.49 13.97
N LEU A 88 -11.24 -0.57 14.47
CA LEU A 88 -11.41 -1.05 15.85
C LEU A 88 -10.62 -0.17 16.83
N VAL A 89 -11.04 -0.18 18.08
CA VAL A 89 -10.35 0.50 19.18
C VAL A 89 -9.87 -0.54 20.18
N ASN A 90 -8.56 -0.58 20.42
CA ASN A 90 -7.93 -1.44 21.42
C ASN A 90 -7.61 -0.62 22.65
N SER A 91 -8.12 -1.04 23.82
CA SER A 91 -7.92 -0.32 25.09
C SER A 91 -6.60 -0.68 25.80
N GLU A 92 -5.89 -1.72 25.34
CA GLU A 92 -4.70 -2.24 26.01
C GLU A 92 -3.40 -1.80 25.33
N LEU A 93 -3.45 -1.51 24.03
CA LEU A 93 -2.27 -1.20 23.23
C LEU A 93 -2.32 0.24 22.70
N PRO A 94 -1.19 0.95 22.73
CA PRO A 94 -1.11 2.30 22.18
C PRO A 94 -1.14 2.27 20.64
N THR A 95 -1.62 3.37 20.05
CA THR A 95 -1.49 3.60 18.61
C THR A 95 -0.02 3.67 18.21
N PRO A 96 0.42 2.91 17.19
CA PRO A 96 1.81 2.89 16.77
C PRO A 96 2.29 4.25 16.27
N VAL A 97 3.58 4.52 16.47
CA VAL A 97 4.27 5.70 15.96
C VAL A 97 5.47 5.25 15.14
N THR A 98 5.69 5.92 14.02
CA THR A 98 6.86 5.69 13.16
C THR A 98 7.64 6.99 13.02
N PHE A 99 8.94 6.95 13.30
CA PHE A 99 9.86 8.01 12.97
C PHE A 99 10.62 7.67 11.70
N CYS A 100 11.11 8.67 10.99
CA CYS A 100 12.06 8.49 9.89
C CYS A 100 13.19 9.50 9.97
N GLU A 101 14.28 9.18 9.30
CA GLU A 101 15.29 10.13 8.89
C GLU A 101 15.11 10.45 7.42
N ILE A 102 15.53 11.63 6.98
CA ILE A 102 15.37 12.09 5.60
C ILE A 102 16.73 12.53 5.06
N PHE A 103 17.35 11.63 4.30
CA PHE A 103 18.61 11.87 3.59
C PHE A 103 18.40 11.71 2.08
N PRO A 104 17.87 12.75 1.40
CA PRO A 104 17.66 12.68 -0.04
C PRO A 104 18.97 12.42 -0.79
N PRO A 105 18.95 11.72 -1.94
CA PRO A 105 17.74 11.35 -2.70
C PRO A 105 17.17 9.96 -2.40
N ASP A 106 17.84 9.10 -1.62
CA ASP A 106 17.54 7.65 -1.61
C ASP A 106 17.69 6.95 -0.25
N ASP A 107 18.00 7.67 0.81
CA ASP A 107 18.14 7.09 2.16
C ASP A 107 17.09 7.66 3.12
N PHE A 108 16.13 6.82 3.53
CA PHE A 108 14.98 7.18 4.37
C PHE A 108 14.74 6.13 5.45
N PRO A 109 15.63 5.99 6.45
CA PRO A 109 15.49 5.01 7.53
C PRO A 109 14.19 5.19 8.30
N LEU A 110 13.55 4.05 8.64
CA LEU A 110 12.29 4.01 9.38
C LEU A 110 12.47 3.34 10.74
N TYR A 111 11.92 3.95 11.77
CA TYR A 111 11.95 3.48 13.15
C TYR A 111 10.52 3.28 13.67
N PHE A 112 10.11 2.01 13.78
CA PHE A 112 8.75 1.65 14.15
C PHE A 112 8.60 1.36 15.64
N TYR A 113 7.77 2.14 16.32
CA TYR A 113 7.39 1.95 17.72
C TYR A 113 6.05 1.20 17.78
N ARG A 114 6.11 -0.12 17.54
CA ARG A 114 4.96 -1.04 17.53
C ARG A 114 5.26 -2.43 18.14
N ARG A 115 6.19 -2.50 19.08
CA ARG A 115 6.56 -3.74 19.75
C ARG A 115 6.07 -3.76 21.20
N PRO A 116 5.74 -4.96 21.75
CA PRO A 116 5.86 -6.31 21.16
C PRO A 116 4.78 -6.62 20.12
N THR A 117 3.69 -5.84 20.07
CA THR A 117 2.58 -5.94 19.11
C THR A 117 1.91 -4.57 18.95
N ALA A 118 0.96 -4.47 18.03
CA ALA A 118 0.20 -3.26 17.75
C ALA A 118 -1.30 -3.58 17.63
N PRO A 119 -2.21 -2.60 17.80
CA PRO A 119 -3.65 -2.81 17.71
C PRO A 119 -4.10 -3.54 16.44
N ASP A 120 -3.56 -3.17 15.28
CA ASP A 120 -3.88 -3.79 13.99
C ASP A 120 -3.48 -5.29 13.91
N LEU A 121 -2.46 -5.70 14.66
CA LEU A 121 -2.06 -7.11 14.75
C LEU A 121 -2.92 -7.94 15.72
N ARG A 122 -3.88 -7.32 16.42
CA ARG A 122 -4.83 -7.98 17.32
C ARG A 122 -6.20 -8.20 16.70
N ILE A 123 -6.38 -7.82 15.45
CA ILE A 123 -7.59 -8.12 14.67
C ILE A 123 -7.70 -9.63 14.52
N THR A 124 -8.88 -10.17 14.84
CA THR A 124 -9.21 -11.59 14.77
C THR A 124 -10.05 -11.91 13.53
N PRO A 125 -10.20 -13.18 13.14
CA PRO A 125 -11.11 -13.57 12.06
C PRO A 125 -12.56 -13.09 12.27
N ASP A 126 -13.03 -12.99 13.52
CA ASP A 126 -14.40 -12.54 13.84
C ASP A 126 -14.57 -11.01 13.63
N ASP A 127 -13.48 -10.26 13.59
CA ASP A 127 -13.49 -8.82 13.34
C ASP A 127 -13.54 -8.47 11.84
N VAL A 128 -13.39 -9.46 10.96
CA VAL A 128 -13.38 -9.24 9.50
C VAL A 128 -14.80 -8.86 9.04
N PRO A 129 -14.98 -7.70 8.40
CA PRO A 129 -16.29 -7.27 7.89
C PRO A 129 -16.63 -8.00 6.59
N GLU A 130 -17.11 -9.27 6.70
CA GLU A 130 -17.27 -10.17 5.57
C GLU A 130 -18.08 -9.59 4.40
N ASP A 131 -19.17 -8.86 4.69
CA ASP A 131 -19.97 -8.22 3.64
C ASP A 131 -19.19 -7.16 2.88
N ALA A 132 -18.36 -6.36 3.58
CA ALA A 132 -17.53 -5.36 2.94
C ALA A 132 -16.40 -6.00 2.13
N VAL A 133 -15.77 -7.05 2.66
CA VAL A 133 -14.72 -7.82 1.97
C VAL A 133 -15.26 -8.47 0.70
N ARG A 134 -16.45 -9.06 0.75
CA ARG A 134 -17.10 -9.74 -0.39
C ARG A 134 -17.50 -8.76 -1.48
N ASN A 135 -18.00 -7.58 -1.12
CA ASN A 135 -18.64 -6.65 -2.04
C ASN A 135 -17.76 -5.47 -2.48
N ALA A 136 -16.60 -5.24 -1.87
CA ALA A 136 -15.67 -4.23 -2.34
C ALA A 136 -15.18 -4.56 -3.76
N GLN A 137 -15.04 -3.56 -4.63
CA GLN A 137 -14.50 -3.81 -5.97
C GLN A 137 -13.04 -4.23 -5.89
N ILE A 138 -12.24 -3.59 -5.03
CA ILE A 138 -10.85 -3.97 -4.73
C ILE A 138 -10.73 -4.32 -3.25
N LEU A 139 -10.12 -5.48 -2.96
CA LEU A 139 -9.59 -5.81 -1.64
C LEU A 139 -8.05 -5.69 -1.69
N TRP A 140 -7.49 -4.82 -0.86
CA TRP A 140 -6.05 -4.60 -0.75
C TRP A 140 -5.52 -5.08 0.59
N LEU A 141 -4.63 -6.05 0.58
CA LEU A 141 -3.96 -6.60 1.76
C LEU A 141 -2.47 -6.24 1.73
N SER A 142 -1.85 -6.12 2.90
CA SER A 142 -0.41 -5.87 3.03
C SER A 142 0.27 -7.02 3.77
N VAL A 143 1.43 -7.44 3.29
CA VAL A 143 2.26 -8.49 3.92
C VAL A 143 2.61 -8.18 5.37
N THR A 144 2.69 -6.91 5.75
CA THR A 144 2.91 -6.53 7.16
C THR A 144 1.79 -7.00 8.10
N GLY A 145 0.57 -7.23 7.61
CA GLY A 145 -0.53 -7.82 8.38
C GLY A 145 -0.40 -9.32 8.63
N LEU A 146 0.43 -10.00 7.85
CA LEU A 146 0.67 -11.45 7.96
C LEU A 146 1.75 -11.81 9.00
N CYS A 147 2.42 -10.83 9.60
CA CYS A 147 3.63 -11.07 10.39
C CYS A 147 3.39 -11.66 11.79
N GLN A 148 2.15 -11.64 12.29
CA GLN A 148 1.80 -12.07 13.65
C GLN A 148 0.35 -12.54 13.76
N GLN A 149 0.12 -13.51 14.65
CA GLN A 149 -1.21 -13.90 15.09
C GLN A 149 -1.81 -12.87 16.07
N PRO A 150 -3.13 -12.68 16.08
CA PRO A 150 -4.18 -13.32 15.26
C PRO A 150 -4.39 -12.64 13.88
N SER A 151 -3.70 -11.56 13.57
CA SER A 151 -3.86 -10.81 12.33
C SER A 151 -3.62 -11.68 11.08
N TYR A 152 -2.67 -12.63 11.11
CA TYR A 152 -2.47 -13.59 10.03
C TYR A 152 -3.77 -14.35 9.70
N ASP A 153 -4.42 -14.92 10.72
CA ASP A 153 -5.67 -15.68 10.54
C ASP A 153 -6.81 -14.76 10.06
N ALA A 154 -6.85 -13.51 10.51
CA ALA A 154 -7.82 -12.53 10.01
C ALA A 154 -7.63 -12.22 8.52
N HIS A 155 -6.38 -12.09 8.05
CA HIS A 155 -6.07 -11.90 6.63
C HIS A 155 -6.43 -13.15 5.82
N CYS A 156 -6.15 -14.35 6.32
CA CYS A 156 -6.58 -15.62 5.70
C CYS A 156 -8.12 -15.69 5.61
N ARG A 157 -8.83 -15.27 6.68
CA ARG A 157 -10.30 -15.21 6.67
C ARG A 157 -10.82 -14.22 5.62
N ALA A 158 -10.20 -13.05 5.51
CA ALA A 158 -10.57 -12.07 4.48
C ALA A 158 -10.38 -12.65 3.06
N LEU A 159 -9.29 -13.36 2.79
CA LEU A 159 -9.04 -14.02 1.51
C LEU A 159 -10.04 -15.16 1.24
N GLU A 160 -10.40 -15.97 2.25
CA GLU A 160 -11.42 -17.00 2.15
C GLU A 160 -12.79 -16.41 1.78
N VAL A 161 -13.22 -15.36 2.48
CA VAL A 161 -14.47 -14.64 2.22
C VAL A 161 -14.47 -14.01 0.83
N ARG A 162 -13.35 -13.47 0.40
CA ARG A 162 -13.15 -12.84 -0.92
C ARG A 162 -13.24 -13.88 -2.07
N GLY A 163 -12.77 -15.12 -1.85
CA GLY A 163 -12.87 -16.22 -2.81
C GLY A 163 -12.10 -15.98 -4.11
N LYS A 164 -11.00 -15.26 -4.06
CA LYS A 164 -10.17 -14.87 -5.23
C LYS A 164 -10.97 -14.08 -6.28
N ALA A 165 -11.89 -13.23 -5.84
CA ALA A 165 -12.57 -12.32 -6.75
C ALA A 165 -11.59 -11.35 -7.40
N GLU A 166 -11.95 -10.81 -8.56
CA GLU A 166 -11.13 -9.85 -9.31
C GLU A 166 -10.67 -8.69 -8.42
N HIS A 167 -9.44 -8.23 -8.67
CA HIS A 167 -8.79 -7.16 -7.92
C HIS A 167 -8.63 -7.46 -6.41
N THR A 168 -8.22 -8.70 -6.10
CA THR A 168 -7.70 -9.06 -4.77
C THR A 168 -6.18 -8.83 -4.79
N VAL A 169 -5.72 -7.75 -4.14
CA VAL A 169 -4.35 -7.26 -4.21
C VAL A 169 -3.57 -7.63 -2.97
N LEU A 170 -2.34 -8.13 -3.12
CA LEU A 170 -1.34 -8.28 -2.08
C LEU A 170 -0.19 -7.31 -2.34
N ASP A 171 -0.05 -6.33 -1.46
CA ASP A 171 1.14 -5.47 -1.39
C ASP A 171 2.23 -6.21 -0.60
N LEU A 172 3.35 -6.46 -1.26
CA LEU A 172 4.46 -7.21 -0.69
C LEU A 172 5.24 -6.45 0.39
N ASP A 173 4.89 -5.21 0.72
CA ASP A 173 5.40 -4.30 1.77
C ASP A 173 6.18 -5.05 2.89
N TYR A 174 7.30 -5.67 2.53
CA TYR A 174 8.13 -6.44 3.44
C TYR A 174 8.95 -5.51 4.33
N ARG A 175 8.84 -5.73 5.64
CA ARG A 175 9.64 -5.01 6.65
C ARG A 175 10.32 -6.05 7.54
N SER A 176 11.59 -6.32 7.28
CA SER A 176 12.36 -7.38 7.96
C SER A 176 12.25 -7.34 9.48
N MET A 177 12.17 -6.11 10.06
CA MET A 177 12.05 -5.93 11.52
C MET A 177 10.73 -6.41 12.12
N PHE A 178 9.70 -6.72 11.33
CA PHE A 178 8.42 -7.26 11.81
C PHE A 178 8.39 -8.78 11.86
N TRP A 179 9.35 -9.43 11.24
CA TRP A 179 9.41 -10.87 11.08
C TRP A 179 10.48 -11.51 11.95
N GLN A 180 10.26 -12.77 12.32
CA GLN A 180 11.28 -13.56 12.99
C GLN A 180 12.46 -13.89 12.07
N SER A 181 12.18 -14.10 10.78
CA SER A 181 13.16 -14.31 9.71
C SER A 181 12.52 -14.09 8.33
N ALA A 182 13.36 -13.89 7.31
CA ALA A 182 12.93 -13.84 5.91
C ALA A 182 12.22 -15.15 5.49
N ALA A 183 12.67 -16.29 5.99
CA ALA A 183 12.04 -17.60 5.71
C ALA A 183 10.60 -17.66 6.24
N LYS A 184 10.32 -17.08 7.41
CA LYS A 184 8.95 -17.01 7.95
C LYS A 184 8.06 -16.05 7.17
N ALA A 185 8.62 -14.97 6.65
CA ALA A 185 7.90 -14.07 5.76
C ALA A 185 7.56 -14.78 4.44
N HIS A 186 8.54 -15.46 3.84
CA HIS A 186 8.35 -16.23 2.61
C HIS A 186 7.28 -17.32 2.79
N GLU A 187 7.32 -18.10 3.87
CA GLU A 187 6.32 -19.12 4.18
C GLU A 187 4.89 -18.54 4.22
N ALA A 188 4.71 -17.43 4.95
CA ALA A 188 3.41 -16.77 5.08
C ALA A 188 2.91 -16.21 3.74
N VAL A 189 3.79 -15.56 2.97
CA VAL A 189 3.45 -14.98 1.67
C VAL A 189 3.13 -16.08 0.65
N SER A 190 3.93 -17.14 0.58
CA SER A 190 3.69 -18.28 -0.31
C SER A 190 2.34 -18.94 -0.07
N ALA A 191 1.87 -18.97 1.19
CA ALA A 191 0.58 -19.55 1.53
C ALA A 191 -0.61 -18.69 1.02
N VAL A 192 -0.45 -17.38 0.88
CA VAL A 192 -1.54 -16.48 0.48
C VAL A 192 -1.52 -16.09 -0.99
N LEU A 193 -0.37 -16.16 -1.68
CA LEU A 193 -0.25 -15.82 -3.10
C LEU A 193 -1.27 -16.52 -4.00
N PRO A 194 -1.60 -17.83 -3.83
CA PRO A 194 -2.61 -18.50 -4.65
C PRO A 194 -4.02 -17.92 -4.52
N HIS A 195 -4.28 -17.13 -3.48
CA HIS A 195 -5.59 -16.56 -3.16
C HIS A 195 -5.76 -15.12 -3.62
N VAL A 196 -4.71 -14.50 -4.20
CA VAL A 196 -4.77 -13.13 -4.72
C VAL A 196 -4.69 -13.10 -6.24
N THR A 197 -5.17 -12.01 -6.85
CA THR A 197 -5.14 -11.83 -8.31
C THR A 197 -4.06 -10.85 -8.73
N VAL A 198 -3.67 -9.93 -7.86
CA VAL A 198 -2.64 -8.92 -8.12
C VAL A 198 -1.60 -8.97 -7.01
N ALA A 199 -0.33 -8.96 -7.35
CA ALA A 199 0.78 -8.75 -6.40
C ALA A 199 1.60 -7.55 -6.85
N ILE A 200 1.92 -6.66 -5.90
CA ILE A 200 2.74 -5.48 -6.13
C ILE A 200 3.87 -5.41 -5.11
N GLY A 201 5.10 -5.19 -5.55
CA GLY A 201 6.25 -5.06 -4.67
C GLY A 201 7.45 -4.42 -5.36
N ASN A 202 8.47 -4.08 -4.59
CA ASN A 202 9.77 -3.76 -5.13
C ASN A 202 10.61 -5.05 -5.31
N ARG A 203 11.82 -4.92 -5.83
CA ARG A 203 12.70 -6.06 -6.13
C ARG A 203 13.05 -6.90 -4.90
N GLU A 204 13.33 -6.26 -3.75
CA GLU A 204 13.65 -6.95 -2.48
C GLU A 204 12.41 -7.65 -1.91
N GLU A 205 11.25 -7.01 -2.02
CA GLU A 205 9.97 -7.57 -1.63
C GLU A 205 9.61 -8.80 -2.49
N CYS A 206 9.88 -8.75 -3.79
CA CYS A 206 9.72 -9.90 -4.68
C CYS A 206 10.71 -11.02 -4.35
N GLU A 207 11.98 -10.71 -4.06
CA GLU A 207 12.97 -11.70 -3.64
C GLU A 207 12.52 -12.43 -2.36
N MET A 208 12.00 -11.70 -1.39
CA MET A 208 11.41 -12.31 -0.19
C MET A 208 10.20 -13.19 -0.53
N ALA A 209 9.33 -12.74 -1.43
CA ALA A 209 8.05 -13.41 -1.74
C ALA A 209 8.23 -14.68 -2.59
N VAL A 210 9.10 -14.63 -3.61
CA VAL A 210 9.23 -15.70 -4.63
C VAL A 210 10.68 -16.12 -4.93
N GLY A 211 11.66 -15.58 -4.21
CA GLY A 211 13.08 -15.93 -4.36
C GLY A 211 13.78 -15.30 -5.56
N GLU A 212 13.15 -14.32 -6.21
CA GLU A 212 13.66 -13.68 -7.42
C GLU A 212 13.66 -12.15 -7.29
N SER A 213 14.82 -11.54 -7.57
CA SER A 213 14.98 -10.06 -7.56
C SER A 213 15.15 -9.45 -8.96
N ASP A 214 15.35 -10.27 -9.99
CA ASP A 214 15.26 -9.83 -11.38
C ASP A 214 13.80 -9.56 -11.73
N PRO A 215 13.43 -8.39 -12.28
CA PRO A 215 12.03 -8.02 -12.45
C PRO A 215 11.21 -8.96 -13.31
N ASP A 216 11.76 -9.44 -14.43
CA ASP A 216 11.07 -10.36 -15.33
C ASP A 216 10.89 -11.74 -14.68
N ARG A 217 11.96 -12.29 -14.07
CA ARG A 217 11.86 -13.56 -13.35
C ARG A 217 10.95 -13.49 -12.13
N ALA A 218 10.97 -12.37 -11.40
CA ALA A 218 10.07 -12.14 -10.27
C ALA A 218 8.61 -12.09 -10.71
N ALA A 219 8.32 -11.37 -11.82
CA ALA A 219 6.97 -11.32 -12.38
C ALA A 219 6.48 -12.70 -12.81
N HIS A 220 7.31 -13.48 -13.54
CA HIS A 220 6.97 -14.85 -13.91
C HIS A 220 6.73 -15.74 -12.67
N ALA A 221 7.58 -15.66 -11.65
CA ALA A 221 7.43 -16.47 -10.44
C ALA A 221 6.14 -16.12 -9.67
N LEU A 222 5.75 -14.84 -9.62
CA LEU A 222 4.48 -14.42 -9.05
C LEU A 222 3.29 -14.97 -9.86
N LEU A 223 3.35 -14.90 -11.19
CA LEU A 223 2.32 -15.47 -12.07
C LEU A 223 2.23 -17.01 -11.89
N ASP A 224 3.36 -17.69 -11.72
CA ASP A 224 3.40 -19.13 -11.48
C ASP A 224 2.85 -19.51 -10.10
N ALA A 225 2.98 -18.62 -9.11
CA ALA A 225 2.35 -18.75 -7.80
C ALA A 225 0.81 -18.53 -7.83
N GLY A 226 0.25 -18.18 -8.99
CA GLY A 226 -1.20 -18.07 -9.20
C GLY A 226 -1.75 -16.63 -9.27
N VAL A 227 -0.89 -15.63 -9.23
CA VAL A 227 -1.25 -14.23 -9.48
C VAL A 227 -1.61 -14.01 -10.96
N GLN A 228 -2.50 -13.09 -11.26
CA GLN A 228 -2.90 -12.74 -12.65
C GLN A 228 -2.17 -11.51 -13.15
N LEU A 229 -1.86 -10.56 -12.27
CA LEU A 229 -1.10 -9.35 -12.56
C LEU A 229 0.03 -9.19 -11.53
N ALA A 230 1.27 -9.22 -11.98
CA ALA A 230 2.46 -8.94 -11.19
C ALA A 230 2.96 -7.52 -11.50
N VAL A 231 3.18 -6.70 -10.46
CA VAL A 231 3.73 -5.34 -10.60
C VAL A 231 5.02 -5.24 -9.79
N VAL A 232 6.15 -5.05 -10.49
CA VAL A 232 7.49 -4.99 -9.91
C VAL A 232 8.03 -3.57 -10.00
N LYS A 233 8.07 -2.87 -8.88
CA LYS A 233 8.65 -1.53 -8.76
C LYS A 233 10.18 -1.61 -8.74
N GLN A 234 10.86 -0.80 -9.54
CA GLN A 234 12.31 -0.82 -9.69
C GLN A 234 12.96 0.51 -9.25
N GLY A 235 12.24 1.36 -8.53
CA GLY A 235 12.71 2.68 -8.13
C GLY A 235 13.10 3.55 -9.33
N PRO A 236 14.37 4.04 -9.40
CA PRO A 236 14.82 4.90 -10.49
C PRO A 236 14.89 4.20 -11.86
N LYS A 237 14.59 2.90 -11.94
CA LYS A 237 14.52 2.16 -13.22
C LYS A 237 13.10 2.00 -13.74
N GLY A 238 12.09 2.52 -13.02
CA GLY A 238 10.70 2.46 -13.45
C GLY A 238 9.91 1.29 -12.84
N THR A 239 8.91 0.82 -13.56
CA THR A 239 7.99 -0.23 -13.09
C THR A 239 7.70 -1.21 -14.21
N LEU A 240 7.81 -2.50 -13.92
CA LEU A 240 7.37 -3.60 -14.77
C LEU A 240 6.00 -4.08 -14.28
N ALA A 241 5.06 -4.26 -15.21
CA ALA A 241 3.81 -5.00 -14.95
C ALA A 241 3.67 -6.13 -15.97
N MET A 242 3.19 -7.28 -15.52
CA MET A 242 3.09 -8.47 -16.36
C MET A 242 1.85 -9.28 -16.02
N THR A 243 1.15 -9.69 -17.06
CA THR A 243 0.15 -10.77 -17.05
C THR A 243 0.67 -11.95 -17.87
N ARG A 244 -0.14 -13.00 -18.05
CA ARG A 244 0.23 -14.11 -18.96
C ARG A 244 0.23 -13.68 -20.45
N GLU A 245 -0.43 -12.59 -20.78
CA GLU A 245 -0.69 -12.16 -22.17
C GLU A 245 0.08 -10.88 -22.54
N GLU A 246 0.49 -10.11 -21.53
CA GLU A 246 1.02 -8.76 -21.75
C GLU A 246 2.14 -8.45 -20.76
N ARG A 247 3.19 -7.78 -21.26
CA ARG A 247 4.29 -7.21 -20.49
C ARG A 247 4.38 -5.73 -20.78
N VAL A 248 4.34 -4.91 -19.74
CA VAL A 248 4.47 -3.44 -19.83
C VAL A 248 5.61 -2.98 -18.94
N GLU A 249 6.51 -2.20 -19.47
CA GLU A 249 7.58 -1.54 -18.71
C GLU A 249 7.49 -0.03 -18.92
N VAL A 250 7.32 0.70 -17.81
CA VAL A 250 7.23 2.16 -17.82
C VAL A 250 8.46 2.75 -17.16
N ALA A 251 9.13 3.66 -17.87
CA ALA A 251 10.28 4.38 -17.34
C ALA A 251 9.87 5.28 -16.15
N PRO A 252 10.82 5.61 -15.25
CA PRO A 252 10.51 6.46 -14.10
C PRO A 252 10.12 7.86 -14.53
N THR A 253 9.17 8.47 -13.83
CA THR A 253 8.86 9.90 -14.02
C THR A 253 10.00 10.73 -13.44
N PRO A 254 10.66 11.62 -14.21
CA PRO A 254 11.80 12.40 -13.73
C PRO A 254 11.36 13.43 -12.69
N ILE A 255 12.00 13.40 -11.52
CA ILE A 255 11.74 14.32 -10.41
C ILE A 255 13.00 14.56 -9.58
N ASP A 256 13.00 15.64 -8.79
CA ASP A 256 13.91 15.81 -7.66
C ASP A 256 13.26 15.24 -6.40
N VAL A 257 13.87 14.22 -5.81
CA VAL A 257 13.32 13.51 -4.65
C VAL A 257 13.56 14.32 -3.38
N THR A 258 12.48 14.57 -2.65
CA THR A 258 12.52 15.15 -1.28
C THR A 258 12.41 14.04 -0.23
N ASN A 259 11.44 13.14 -0.38
CA ASN A 259 11.21 12.00 0.51
C ASN A 259 10.59 10.84 -0.26
N GLY A 260 11.26 9.69 -0.31
CA GLY A 260 10.77 8.50 -1.02
C GLY A 260 9.66 7.73 -0.31
N LEU A 261 9.38 8.06 0.96
CA LEU A 261 8.35 7.37 1.76
C LEU A 261 6.94 7.68 1.23
N GLY A 262 6.11 6.65 1.15
CA GLY A 262 4.74 6.77 0.63
C GLY A 262 4.60 6.76 -0.89
N ALA A 263 5.70 6.84 -1.65
CA ALA A 263 5.67 6.73 -3.11
C ALA A 263 5.06 5.39 -3.58
N GLY A 264 5.41 4.28 -2.91
CA GLY A 264 4.83 2.96 -3.16
C GLY A 264 3.33 2.92 -2.89
N ASP A 265 2.88 3.54 -1.80
CA ASP A 265 1.46 3.59 -1.42
C ASP A 265 0.64 4.43 -2.42
N SER A 266 1.21 5.54 -2.89
CA SER A 266 0.61 6.38 -3.94
C SER A 266 0.50 5.64 -5.27
N CYS A 267 1.55 4.90 -5.64
CA CYS A 267 1.55 3.99 -6.77
C CYS A 267 0.42 2.95 -6.64
N GLY A 268 0.27 2.34 -5.44
CA GLY A 268 -0.80 1.38 -5.15
C GLY A 268 -2.20 1.97 -5.27
N GLY A 269 -2.44 3.16 -4.73
CA GLY A 269 -3.74 3.84 -4.85
C GLY A 269 -4.07 4.22 -6.29
N SER A 270 -3.07 4.63 -7.08
CA SER A 270 -3.25 4.92 -8.50
C SER A 270 -3.41 3.65 -9.35
N LEU A 271 -2.77 2.54 -8.97
CA LEU A 271 -3.05 1.22 -9.55
C LEU A 271 -4.52 0.85 -9.35
N CYS A 272 -5.04 1.02 -8.13
CA CYS A 272 -6.46 0.80 -7.85
C CYS A 272 -7.35 1.67 -8.75
N HIS A 273 -7.00 2.93 -8.95
CA HIS A 273 -7.75 3.85 -9.82
C HIS A 273 -7.79 3.33 -11.26
N GLY A 274 -6.64 3.02 -11.88
CA GLY A 274 -6.60 2.50 -13.25
C GLY A 274 -7.38 1.20 -13.43
N LEU A 275 -7.30 0.28 -12.46
CA LEU A 275 -8.08 -0.97 -12.48
C LEU A 275 -9.60 -0.71 -12.41
N LEU A 276 -10.05 0.24 -11.60
CA LEU A 276 -11.47 0.60 -11.45
C LEU A 276 -12.02 1.35 -12.65
N GLU A 277 -11.21 2.18 -13.29
CA GLU A 277 -11.57 2.93 -14.51
C GLU A 277 -11.45 2.07 -15.79
N GLY A 278 -10.91 0.84 -15.69
CA GLY A 278 -10.74 -0.06 -16.82
C GLY A 278 -9.71 0.42 -17.83
N TRP A 279 -8.68 1.13 -17.37
CA TRP A 279 -7.58 1.60 -18.22
C TRP A 279 -6.73 0.44 -18.75
N SER A 280 -6.01 0.66 -19.85
CA SER A 280 -4.98 -0.25 -20.30
C SER A 280 -3.91 -0.44 -19.21
N LEU A 281 -3.19 -1.56 -19.26
CA LEU A 281 -2.10 -1.80 -18.31
C LEU A 281 -1.03 -0.69 -18.39
N ALA A 282 -0.71 -0.25 -19.61
CA ALA A 282 0.25 0.83 -19.84
C ALA A 282 -0.18 2.16 -19.20
N GLU A 283 -1.42 2.59 -19.42
CA GLU A 283 -1.98 3.81 -18.81
C GLU A 283 -2.00 3.69 -17.28
N THR A 284 -2.42 2.53 -16.76
CA THR A 284 -2.48 2.25 -15.32
C THR A 284 -1.10 2.38 -14.67
N ILE A 285 -0.06 1.77 -15.25
CA ILE A 285 1.30 1.80 -14.71
C ILE A 285 1.95 3.18 -14.89
N GLN A 286 1.67 3.87 -15.98
CA GLN A 286 2.12 5.25 -16.17
C GLN A 286 1.55 6.18 -15.08
N ALA A 287 0.26 6.09 -14.82
CA ALA A 287 -0.39 6.86 -13.77
C ALA A 287 0.15 6.49 -12.37
N ALA A 288 0.35 5.21 -12.10
CA ALA A 288 0.93 4.73 -10.85
C ALA A 288 2.36 5.27 -10.65
N SER A 289 3.20 5.28 -11.69
CA SER A 289 4.54 5.88 -11.66
C SER A 289 4.48 7.39 -11.41
N ALA A 290 3.60 8.11 -12.08
CA ALA A 290 3.41 9.56 -11.90
C ALA A 290 2.92 9.91 -10.49
N ALA A 291 2.00 9.12 -9.93
CA ALA A 291 1.49 9.30 -8.56
C ALA A 291 2.60 9.10 -7.52
N GLY A 292 3.40 8.04 -7.65
CA GLY A 292 4.56 7.80 -6.79
C GLY A 292 5.60 8.92 -6.86
N ALA A 293 5.88 9.39 -8.06
CA ALA A 293 6.79 10.52 -8.29
C ALA A 293 6.29 11.81 -7.62
N LEU A 294 4.99 12.12 -7.72
CA LEU A 294 4.40 13.28 -7.04
C LEU A 294 4.62 13.25 -5.53
N VAL A 295 4.34 12.12 -4.89
CA VAL A 295 4.56 11.97 -3.44
C VAL A 295 6.03 12.12 -3.10
N ALA A 296 6.93 11.56 -3.90
CA ALA A 296 8.37 11.65 -3.65
C ALA A 296 8.94 13.09 -3.74
N THR A 297 8.22 14.05 -4.31
CA THR A 297 8.58 15.49 -4.27
C THR A 297 8.10 16.20 -2.99
N ARG A 298 7.40 15.51 -2.09
CA ARG A 298 6.75 16.09 -0.89
C ARG A 298 7.33 15.47 0.37
N LEU A 299 7.07 16.08 1.52
CA LEU A 299 7.57 15.58 2.81
C LEU A 299 6.72 14.43 3.34
N GLU A 300 5.40 14.59 3.28
CA GLU A 300 4.43 13.71 3.94
C GLU A 300 4.07 12.50 3.07
N CYS A 301 3.40 11.49 3.67
CA CYS A 301 2.80 10.38 2.94
C CYS A 301 1.31 10.63 2.66
N SER A 302 0.42 10.40 3.63
CA SER A 302 -1.04 10.45 3.42
C SER A 302 -1.54 11.79 2.89
N THR A 303 -1.08 12.90 3.46
CA THR A 303 -1.49 14.26 3.05
C THR A 303 -0.88 14.67 1.71
N ALA A 304 0.19 14.01 1.31
CA ALA A 304 0.88 14.22 0.04
C ALA A 304 0.26 13.46 -1.14
N MET A 305 -0.67 12.53 -0.89
CA MET A 305 -1.32 11.76 -1.95
C MET A 305 -1.99 12.70 -2.97
N PRO A 306 -1.74 12.52 -4.29
CA PRO A 306 -2.24 13.41 -5.32
C PRO A 306 -3.76 13.33 -5.45
N SER A 307 -4.36 14.45 -5.77
CA SER A 307 -5.70 14.50 -6.33
C SER A 307 -5.68 14.12 -7.82
N GLU A 308 -6.81 13.74 -8.37
CA GLU A 308 -6.95 13.39 -9.78
C GLU A 308 -6.43 14.50 -10.73
N PRO A 309 -6.73 15.82 -10.53
CA PRO A 309 -6.14 16.87 -11.35
C PRO A 309 -4.62 16.97 -11.24
N GLU A 310 -4.04 16.74 -10.05
CA GLU A 310 -2.58 16.76 -9.87
C GLU A 310 -1.93 15.57 -10.59
N LEU A 311 -2.55 14.38 -10.54
CA LEU A 311 -2.08 13.19 -11.24
C LEU A 311 -2.04 13.44 -12.75
N PHE A 312 -3.14 13.91 -13.34
CA PHE A 312 -3.20 14.17 -14.77
C PHE A 312 -2.26 15.31 -15.19
N ALA A 313 -2.09 16.34 -14.37
CA ALA A 313 -1.12 17.39 -14.63
C ALA A 313 0.32 16.86 -14.65
N MET A 314 0.65 15.90 -13.75
CA MET A 314 1.98 15.28 -13.74
C MET A 314 2.20 14.40 -14.98
N MET A 315 1.21 13.60 -15.39
CA MET A 315 1.28 12.80 -16.62
C MET A 315 1.44 13.71 -17.85
N ALA A 316 0.67 14.79 -17.93
CA ALA A 316 0.73 15.74 -19.04
C ALA A 316 2.06 16.53 -19.11
N LYS A 317 2.73 16.71 -17.98
CA LYS A 317 4.06 17.34 -17.91
C LYS A 317 5.16 16.45 -18.51
N HIS A 318 4.94 15.13 -18.53
CA HIS A 318 5.89 14.14 -19.00
C HIS A 318 5.28 13.22 -20.08
N PRO A 319 4.85 13.77 -21.23
CA PRO A 319 4.14 12.99 -22.25
C PRO A 319 5.04 11.96 -22.96
N ASP A 320 6.36 12.16 -22.92
CA ASP A 320 7.35 11.34 -23.63
C ASP A 320 7.98 10.26 -22.71
N ILE A 321 7.32 9.91 -21.60
CA ILE A 321 7.76 8.77 -20.75
C ILE A 321 7.81 7.51 -21.62
N ALA A 322 8.96 6.84 -21.63
CA ALA A 322 9.12 5.63 -22.41
C ALA A 322 8.27 4.49 -21.83
N ILE A 323 7.41 3.95 -22.67
CA ILE A 323 6.59 2.77 -22.37
C ILE A 323 6.96 1.69 -23.39
N LYS A 324 7.25 0.49 -22.91
CA LYS A 324 7.48 -0.69 -23.74
C LYS A 324 6.35 -1.67 -23.47
N GLU A 325 5.63 -2.03 -24.50
CA GLU A 325 4.53 -3.00 -24.47
C GLU A 325 4.89 -4.20 -25.33
N GLU A 326 4.71 -5.39 -24.78
CA GLU A 326 4.98 -6.65 -25.46
C GLU A 326 3.80 -7.59 -25.23
N HIS A 327 3.23 -8.15 -26.29
CA HIS A 327 2.28 -9.25 -26.20
C HIS A 327 3.04 -10.57 -26.03
N LEU A 328 2.71 -11.31 -24.99
CA LEU A 328 3.28 -12.61 -24.68
C LEU A 328 2.40 -13.70 -25.32
N SER A 329 3.03 -14.65 -26.00
CA SER A 329 2.35 -15.73 -26.75
C SER A 329 2.32 -17.04 -25.97
#